data_9be886f0c9c66fb9e66015eba626e4d8
#
_entry.id   9be886f0c9c66fb9e66015eba626e4d8
#
_cell.length_a   1.000
_cell.length_b   1.000
_cell.length_c   1.000
_cell.angle_alpha   90.00
_cell.angle_beta   90.00
_cell.angle_gamma   90.00
#
_symmetry.space_group_name_H-M   'P 1'
#
loop_
_entity.id
_entity.type
_entity.pdbx_description
1 polymer ?
#
loop_
_entity_poly.entity_id
_entity_poly.type
_entity_poly.pdbx_seq_one_letter_code
_entity_poly.pdbx_strand_id
1 'polypeptide(L)'
;MNEQRFIQCPCGRIIRNPKEYRLVFLRRGALEVDILCPNEACYLKELGYVQFKLENDAVKFEKAEFYPPFVTWNSSRLGYDATSKILKEHLRKIVRELIDWDRVKEVLREVKSKSTS
;
A
#
# COMPACT_ATOMS: atom_id res chain seq x y z
N MET A 1 17.94 -3.13 22.86
CA MET A 1 17.35 -3.09 22.51
C MET A 1 16.89 -2.81 21.47
N ASN A 2 16.56 -2.99 20.79
CA ASN A 2 16.23 -2.83 19.88
C ASN A 2 15.11 -2.58 19.46
N GLU A 3 14.57 -2.11 19.83
CA GLU A 3 13.30 -1.73 19.53
C GLU A 3 13.25 -0.75 18.46
N GLN A 4 14.30 -0.41 17.92
CA GLN A 4 14.44 0.50 16.82
C GLN A 4 14.06 -0.10 15.48
N ARG A 5 13.16 -1.07 15.48
CA ARG A 5 12.77 -1.73 14.24
C ARG A 5 11.53 -1.12 13.63
N PHE A 6 11.53 0.19 13.55
CA PHE A 6 10.46 0.89 12.86
C PHE A 6 10.81 1.07 11.40
N ILE A 7 9.79 0.98 10.55
CA ILE A 7 9.93 1.38 9.17
C ILE A 7 9.92 2.90 9.14
N GLN A 8 10.69 3.48 8.25
CA GLN A 8 10.78 4.92 8.13
C GLN A 8 10.77 5.32 6.67
N CYS A 9 10.02 6.38 6.35
CA CYS A 9 10.07 6.95 5.01
C CYS A 9 11.35 7.78 4.88
N PRO A 10 11.95 7.84 3.67
CA PRO A 10 13.12 8.71 3.47
C PRO A 10 12.90 10.16 3.86
N CYS A 11 11.64 10.61 3.94
CA CYS A 11 11.35 11.98 4.39
C CYS A 11 11.53 12.16 5.90
N GLY A 12 11.79 11.07 6.64
CA GLY A 12 11.98 11.10 8.07
C GLY A 12 10.81 10.59 8.89
N ARG A 13 9.64 10.44 8.28
CA ARG A 13 8.47 9.99 9.01
C ARG A 13 8.62 8.54 9.45
N ILE A 14 8.48 8.30 10.74
CA ILE A 14 8.51 6.94 11.30
C ILE A 14 7.12 6.34 11.19
N ILE A 15 7.07 5.09 10.73
CA ILE A 15 5.81 4.36 10.55
C ILE A 15 5.84 3.14 11.46
N ARG A 16 5.05 3.16 12.52
CA ARG A 16 5.03 2.08 13.50
C ARG A 16 3.93 1.07 13.22
N ASN A 17 2.89 1.50 12.51
CA ASN A 17 1.71 0.67 12.31
C ASN A 17 1.18 0.86 10.89
N PRO A 18 0.79 -0.22 10.20
CA PRO A 18 0.26 -0.08 8.83
C PRO A 18 -0.95 0.84 8.72
N LYS A 19 -1.66 1.06 9.79
CA LYS A 19 -2.81 1.98 9.77
C LYS A 19 -2.39 3.43 9.51
N GLU A 20 -1.11 3.74 9.69
CA GLU A 20 -0.63 5.11 9.49
C GLU A 20 -0.49 5.46 8.01
N TYR A 21 -0.33 4.47 7.13
CA TYR A 21 -0.24 4.75 5.71
C TYR A 21 -1.55 5.37 5.21
N ARG A 22 -1.43 6.24 4.21
CA ARG A 22 -2.62 6.75 3.54
C ARG A 22 -2.87 5.86 2.33
N LEU A 23 -4.10 5.39 2.21
CA LEU A 23 -4.47 4.49 1.11
C LEU A 23 -5.38 5.24 0.16
N VAL A 24 -4.99 5.31 -1.11
CA VAL A 24 -5.77 6.03 -2.13
C VAL A 24 -6.19 5.04 -3.20
N PHE A 25 -7.48 4.93 -3.38
CA PHE A 25 -8.09 3.96 -4.28
C PHE A 25 -8.28 4.54 -5.67
N LEU A 26 -7.96 3.74 -6.69
CA LEU A 26 -8.15 4.10 -8.10
C LEU A 26 -7.46 5.40 -8.51
N ARG A 27 -6.36 5.70 -7.87
CA ARG A 27 -5.59 6.85 -8.27
C ARG A 27 -5.11 6.66 -9.71
N ARG A 28 -5.29 7.71 -10.55
CA ARG A 28 -4.91 7.68 -11.95
C ARG A 28 -5.66 6.61 -12.77
N GLY A 29 -6.81 6.15 -12.26
CA GLY A 29 -7.63 5.19 -12.99
C GLY A 29 -7.12 3.76 -13.01
N ALA A 30 -6.03 3.49 -12.31
CA ALA A 30 -5.49 2.13 -12.24
C ALA A 30 -6.30 1.29 -11.26
N LEU A 31 -6.35 -0.02 -11.51
CA LEU A 31 -7.02 -0.94 -10.59
C LEU A 31 -6.08 -1.27 -9.45
N GLU A 32 -5.85 -0.30 -8.61
CA GLU A 32 -4.94 -0.45 -7.49
C GLU A 32 -5.26 0.51 -6.35
N VAL A 33 -4.79 0.16 -5.16
CA VAL A 33 -4.80 1.03 -4.00
C VAL A 33 -3.36 1.46 -3.80
N ASP A 34 -3.11 2.77 -3.86
CA ASP A 34 -1.76 3.28 -3.65
C ASP A 34 -1.51 3.47 -2.16
N ILE A 35 -0.32 3.09 -1.72
CA ILE A 35 0.10 3.23 -0.33
C ILE A 35 0.96 4.47 -0.25
N LEU A 36 0.50 5.47 0.46
CA LEU A 36 1.18 6.76 0.55
C LEU A 36 1.78 6.99 1.93
N CYS A 37 2.82 7.81 1.94
CA CYS A 37 3.45 8.21 3.19
C CYS A 37 2.44 8.96 4.07
N PRO A 38 2.43 8.68 5.40
CA PRO A 38 1.55 9.43 6.30
C PRO A 38 1.79 10.93 6.29
N ASN A 39 2.99 11.35 5.94
CA ASN A 39 3.33 12.76 5.85
C ASN A 39 2.90 13.31 4.49
N GLU A 40 1.89 14.17 4.49
CA GLU A 40 1.36 14.72 3.25
C GLU A 40 2.36 15.59 2.51
N ALA A 41 3.35 16.11 3.21
CA ALA A 41 4.39 16.93 2.60
C ALA A 41 5.55 16.12 2.04
N CYS A 42 5.46 14.79 2.13
CA CYS A 42 6.54 13.93 1.67
C CYS A 42 6.76 14.05 0.15
N TYR A 43 8.01 14.28 -0.23
CA TYR A 43 8.35 14.41 -1.65
C TYR A 43 8.21 13.09 -2.40
N LEU A 44 8.40 11.97 -1.69
CA LEU A 44 8.28 10.65 -2.30
C LEU A 44 6.83 10.23 -2.51
N LYS A 45 5.97 10.58 -1.57
CA LYS A 45 4.54 10.28 -1.55
C LYS A 45 4.17 8.81 -1.67
N GLU A 46 4.38 8.20 -2.82
CA GLU A 46 3.97 6.82 -3.07
C GLU A 46 5.03 5.84 -2.58
N LEU A 47 4.65 5.01 -1.62
CA LEU A 47 5.57 4.04 -1.02
C LEU A 47 5.37 2.65 -1.59
N GLY A 48 4.18 2.35 -2.07
CA GLY A 48 3.87 1.03 -2.61
C GLY A 48 2.46 0.99 -3.16
N TYR A 49 1.99 -0.21 -3.45
CA TYR A 49 0.66 -0.38 -4.04
C TYR A 49 0.12 -1.79 -3.80
N VAL A 50 -1.21 -1.91 -3.95
CA VAL A 50 -1.90 -3.20 -3.95
C VAL A 50 -2.72 -3.23 -5.23
N GLN A 51 -2.42 -4.17 -6.12
CA GLN A 51 -3.16 -4.34 -7.37
C GLN A 51 -4.20 -5.42 -7.24
N PHE A 52 -5.33 -5.21 -7.90
CA PHE A 52 -6.41 -6.18 -7.93
C PHE A 52 -7.00 -6.21 -9.33
N LYS A 53 -7.86 -7.20 -9.58
CA LYS A 53 -8.53 -7.33 -10.88
C LYS A 53 -9.97 -7.75 -10.66
N LEU A 54 -10.79 -7.51 -11.68
CA LEU A 54 -12.16 -7.99 -11.69
C LEU A 54 -12.22 -9.27 -12.51
N GLU A 55 -12.81 -10.29 -11.92
CA GLU A 55 -12.95 -11.57 -12.58
C GLU A 55 -14.31 -12.14 -12.22
N ASN A 56 -15.18 -12.26 -13.21
CA ASN A 56 -16.56 -12.72 -12.99
C ASN A 56 -17.28 -11.88 -11.94
N ASP A 57 -17.12 -10.56 -12.03
CA ASP A 57 -17.72 -9.59 -11.10
C ASP A 57 -17.21 -9.69 -9.67
N ALA A 58 -16.14 -10.45 -9.46
CA ALA A 58 -15.50 -10.54 -8.16
C ALA A 58 -14.17 -9.80 -8.18
N VAL A 59 -13.86 -9.11 -7.10
CA VAL A 59 -12.56 -8.44 -6.95
C VAL A 59 -11.57 -9.47 -6.43
N LYS A 60 -10.47 -9.61 -7.14
CA LYS A 60 -9.42 -10.54 -6.75
C LYS A 60 -8.10 -9.83 -6.56
N PHE A 61 -7.42 -10.16 -5.49
CA PHE A 61 -6.08 -9.67 -5.23
C PHE A 61 -5.13 -10.17 -6.32
N GLU A 62 -4.26 -9.30 -6.82
CA GLU A 62 -3.29 -9.69 -7.82
C GLU A 62 -1.87 -9.66 -7.26
N LYS A 63 -1.43 -8.51 -6.80
CA LYS A 63 -0.12 -8.42 -6.15
C LYS A 63 -0.01 -7.13 -5.36
N ALA A 64 0.97 -7.10 -4.46
CA ALA A 64 1.25 -5.91 -3.66
C ALA A 64 2.75 -5.86 -3.40
N GLU A 65 3.29 -4.64 -3.41
CA GLU A 65 4.70 -4.46 -3.07
C GLU A 65 4.98 -3.01 -2.73
N PHE A 66 6.09 -2.81 -2.01
CA PHE A 66 6.61 -1.46 -1.79
C PHE A 66 7.65 -1.16 -2.85
N TYR A 67 7.74 0.11 -3.23
CA TYR A 67 8.69 0.52 -4.26
C TYR A 67 10.13 0.49 -3.76
N PRO A 68 11.10 0.24 -4.66
CA PRO A 68 12.51 0.14 -4.28
C PRO A 68 13.05 1.28 -3.43
N PRO A 69 12.75 2.55 -3.69
CA PRO A 69 13.29 3.61 -2.83
C PRO A 69 12.94 3.43 -1.36
N PHE A 70 11.73 3.01 -1.07
CA PHE A 70 11.27 2.79 0.30
C PHE A 70 11.95 1.54 0.88
N VAL A 71 12.01 0.48 0.09
CA VAL A 71 12.61 -0.79 0.53
C VAL A 71 14.11 -0.61 0.77
N THR A 72 14.81 0.03 -0.16
CA THR A 72 16.24 0.23 -0.06
C THR A 72 16.60 1.10 1.14
N TRP A 73 15.85 2.17 1.35
CA TRP A 73 16.09 3.06 2.48
C TRP A 73 16.02 2.29 3.80
N ASN A 74 14.97 1.48 3.96
CA ASN A 74 14.81 0.74 5.20
C ASN A 74 15.79 -0.41 5.32
N SER A 75 16.15 -1.04 4.20
CA SER A 75 17.16 -2.11 4.23
C SER A 75 18.52 -1.60 4.68
N SER A 76 18.88 -0.38 4.30
CA SER A 76 20.14 0.20 4.71
C SER A 76 20.17 0.50 6.20
N ARG A 77 19.00 0.74 6.81
CA ARG A 77 18.88 1.01 8.24
C ARG A 77 18.76 -0.25 9.09
N LEU A 78 17.98 -1.20 8.62
CA LEU A 78 17.57 -2.36 9.41
C LEU A 78 18.16 -3.68 8.92
N GLY A 79 18.71 -3.69 7.72
CA GLY A 79 19.12 -4.92 7.06
C GLY A 79 18.00 -5.46 6.19
N TYR A 80 18.37 -6.19 5.16
CA TYR A 80 17.41 -6.68 4.18
C TYR A 80 16.38 -7.63 4.77
N ASP A 81 16.84 -8.62 5.56
CA ASP A 81 15.94 -9.63 6.09
C ASP A 81 14.89 -9.04 7.03
N ALA A 82 15.31 -8.17 7.94
CA ALA A 82 14.40 -7.53 8.87
C ALA A 82 13.39 -6.65 8.13
N THR A 83 13.87 -5.86 7.16
CA THR A 83 13.01 -5.00 6.37
C THR A 83 11.97 -5.80 5.61
N SER A 84 12.42 -6.87 4.92
CA SER A 84 11.51 -7.71 4.14
C SER A 84 10.41 -8.29 5.02
N LYS A 85 10.78 -8.78 6.20
CA LYS A 85 9.82 -9.36 7.12
C LYS A 85 8.78 -8.34 7.59
N ILE A 86 9.23 -7.16 7.97
CA ILE A 86 8.32 -6.12 8.45
C ILE A 86 7.40 -5.64 7.34
N LEU A 87 7.95 -5.39 6.15
CA LEU A 87 7.15 -4.89 5.04
C LEU A 87 6.13 -5.91 4.55
N LYS A 88 6.46 -7.19 4.59
CA LYS A 88 5.51 -8.24 4.23
C LYS A 88 4.34 -8.26 5.22
N GLU A 89 4.64 -8.08 6.50
CA GLU A 89 3.59 -8.01 7.52
C GLU A 89 2.69 -6.79 7.29
N HIS A 90 3.30 -5.66 6.96
CA HIS A 90 2.53 -4.45 6.67
C HIS A 90 1.60 -4.66 5.49
N LEU A 91 2.12 -5.25 4.40
CA LEU A 91 1.30 -5.50 3.22
C LEU A 91 0.16 -6.47 3.52
N ARG A 92 0.45 -7.53 4.28
CA ARG A 92 -0.59 -8.49 4.64
C ARG A 92 -1.71 -7.82 5.42
N LYS A 93 -1.35 -6.99 6.38
CA LYS A 93 -2.33 -6.30 7.19
C LYS A 93 -3.16 -5.31 6.35
N ILE A 94 -2.50 -4.60 5.45
CA ILE A 94 -3.20 -3.68 4.55
C ILE A 94 -4.24 -4.45 3.73
N VAL A 95 -3.82 -5.53 3.10
CA VAL A 95 -4.69 -6.31 2.22
C VAL A 95 -5.85 -6.95 2.98
N ARG A 96 -5.58 -7.50 4.16
CA ARG A 96 -6.58 -8.25 4.90
C ARG A 96 -7.49 -7.40 5.78
N GLU A 97 -6.97 -6.30 6.32
CA GLU A 97 -7.71 -5.56 7.35
C GLU A 97 -7.99 -4.10 7.03
N LEU A 98 -7.17 -3.48 6.20
CA LEU A 98 -7.27 -2.04 5.99
C LEU A 98 -7.98 -1.63 4.71
N ILE A 99 -7.99 -2.48 3.70
CA ILE A 99 -8.70 -2.21 2.47
C ILE A 99 -10.15 -2.70 2.60
N ASP A 100 -11.09 -1.78 2.39
CA ASP A 100 -12.50 -2.13 2.37
C ASP A 100 -12.85 -2.70 1.00
N TRP A 101 -12.75 -4.01 0.86
CA TRP A 101 -12.97 -4.68 -0.41
C TRP A 101 -14.40 -4.56 -0.91
N ASP A 102 -15.37 -4.45 -0.01
CA ASP A 102 -16.76 -4.26 -0.41
C ASP A 102 -16.93 -2.92 -1.09
N ARG A 103 -16.30 -1.87 -0.56
CA ARG A 103 -16.35 -0.57 -1.17
C ARG A 103 -15.60 -0.54 -2.50
N VAL A 104 -14.48 -1.26 -2.59
CA VAL A 104 -13.74 -1.39 -3.85
C VAL A 104 -14.65 -1.97 -4.92
N LYS A 105 -15.37 -3.04 -4.58
CA LYS A 105 -16.27 -3.70 -5.50
C LYS A 105 -17.41 -2.77 -5.94
N GLU A 106 -17.96 -2.01 -4.99
CA GLU A 106 -19.04 -1.08 -5.26
C GLU A 106 -18.59 0.02 -6.22
N VAL A 107 -17.43 0.63 -5.96
CA VAL A 107 -16.92 1.69 -6.81
C VAL A 107 -16.60 1.18 -8.21
N LEU A 108 -16.06 -0.04 -8.30
CA LEU A 108 -15.75 -0.62 -9.60
C LEU A 108 -16.99 -0.88 -10.43
N ARG A 109 -18.10 -1.24 -9.79
CA ARG A 109 -19.36 -1.42 -10.48
C ARG A 109 -19.84 -0.11 -11.08
N GLU A 110 -19.69 0.98 -10.35
CA GLU A 110 -20.06 2.30 -10.84
C GLU A 110 -19.21 2.72 -12.04
N VAL A 111 -17.91 2.50 -11.95
CA VAL A 111 -16.98 2.84 -13.03
C VAL A 111 -17.31 2.02 -14.27
N LYS A 112 -17.54 0.72 -14.11
CA LYS A 112 -17.87 -0.16 -15.21
C LYS A 112 -19.19 0.24 -15.87
N SER A 113 -20.18 0.59 -15.05
CA SER A 113 -21.47 1.02 -15.55
C SER A 113 -21.34 2.29 -16.40
N LYS A 114 -20.52 3.24 -15.97
CA LYS A 114 -20.31 4.47 -16.71
C LYS A 114 -19.56 4.23 -18.01
N SER A 115 -18.64 3.29 -18.03
CA SER A 115 -17.86 3.03 -19.24
C SER A 115 -18.61 2.28 -20.31
N THR A 116 -19.76 1.68 -19.97
CA THR A 116 -20.56 0.94 -20.95
C THR A 116 -21.68 1.76 -21.56
N SER A 117 -21.88 2.97 -21.08
CA SER A 117 -22.97 3.82 -21.58
C SER A 117 -22.64 4.58 -22.86
#